data_743fbd7036c2172a984e1fe2e20cd9a7
#
_entry.id   743fbd7036c2172a984e1fe2e20cd9a7
#
_cell.length_a   1.000
_cell.length_b   1.000
_cell.length_c   1.000
_cell.angle_alpha   90.00
_cell.angle_beta   90.00
_cell.angle_gamma   90.00
#
_symmetry.space_group_name_H-M   'P 1'
#
loop_
_entity.id
_entity.type
_entity.pdbx_description
1 polymer ?
#
loop_
_entity_poly.entity_id
_entity_poly.type
_entity_poly.pdbx_seq_one_letter_code
_entity_poly.pdbx_strand_id
1 'polypeptide(L)'
;MIRVLRLCIVGGSLLASAGGLQLIAQGKPQAAQAGRLGSAPQIRMRWQDFISGPDGAKRLASLRAAVQKMKSLDNSPPGSADYRRSWQYWANIHGYYGDRSPDGTVKEHIQDLEDHELGIYAPYYRGIADQSPPDLIAQKIWATCQHSGKSAQALNFFGWHRMYLYYFERVLRWAAADDTLRLPYWDYTDPTQVGLPAELRSAISTLYDSRRDPDMNTGASTLDSAFTKVDSLLQEPNYFSYESQIENGIHGYVHCAVGPACPVAHMGDVPVAGNDPVFYFHHSNIDRLWACWQSLYPTPAGAWQNEQFSFVDETGTLQTQPVKNFLDS
;
A
#
# COMPACT_ATOMS: atom_id res chain seq x y z
N MET A 1 -5.41 -24.49 3.16
CA MET A 1 -6.48 -23.98 4.03
C MET A 1 -6.09 -23.75 5.49
N ILE A 2 -5.28 -24.57 6.14
CA ILE A 2 -4.99 -24.41 7.60
C ILE A 2 -3.97 -23.31 7.93
N ARG A 3 -3.17 -22.82 6.98
CA ARG A 3 -2.11 -21.81 7.24
C ARG A 3 -2.60 -20.35 7.22
N VAL A 4 -3.69 -20.05 6.54
CA VAL A 4 -4.25 -18.67 6.46
C VAL A 4 -4.99 -18.33 7.75
N LEU A 5 -5.62 -19.30 8.42
CA LEU A 5 -6.40 -19.10 9.64
C LEU A 5 -5.56 -18.57 10.83
N ARG A 6 -4.26 -18.88 10.88
CA ARG A 6 -3.38 -18.38 11.97
C ARG A 6 -2.99 -16.91 11.86
N LEU A 7 -3.07 -16.32 10.67
CA LEU A 7 -2.74 -14.91 10.45
C LEU A 7 -3.89 -13.94 10.78
N CYS A 8 -5.12 -14.47 10.84
CA CYS A 8 -6.33 -13.65 11.00
C CYS A 8 -6.95 -13.71 12.41
N ILE A 9 -6.43 -14.55 13.31
CA ILE A 9 -7.03 -14.72 14.66
C ILE A 9 -6.50 -13.64 15.60
N VAL A 10 -7.32 -12.65 15.87
CA VAL A 10 -7.26 -11.81 17.07
C VAL A 10 -8.10 -12.55 18.13
N GLY A 11 -7.43 -13.04 19.17
CA GLY A 11 -7.88 -13.69 20.38
C GLY A 11 -9.37 -13.99 20.56
N GLY A 12 -9.83 -15.14 20.09
CA GLY A 12 -11.13 -15.70 20.43
C GLY A 12 -11.03 -17.22 20.43
N SER A 13 -11.32 -17.84 21.56
CA SER A 13 -11.28 -19.30 21.72
C SER A 13 -12.33 -19.97 20.84
N LEU A 14 -11.93 -20.78 19.87
CA LEU A 14 -12.79 -21.61 19.05
C LEU A 14 -12.88 -23.03 19.64
N LEU A 15 -14.10 -23.44 20.01
CA LEU A 15 -14.46 -24.82 20.27
C LEU A 15 -14.58 -25.57 18.94
N ALA A 16 -13.74 -26.59 18.74
CA ALA A 16 -13.77 -27.43 17.56
C ALA A 16 -14.80 -28.54 17.68
N SER A 17 -15.73 -28.62 16.75
CA SER A 17 -16.54 -29.82 16.50
C SER A 17 -16.05 -30.53 15.25
N ALA A 18 -15.69 -31.79 15.37
CA ALA A 18 -15.24 -32.65 14.29
C ALA A 18 -16.44 -33.20 13.51
N GLY A 19 -16.48 -32.92 12.20
CA GLY A 19 -17.39 -33.58 11.26
C GLY A 19 -16.65 -33.81 9.95
N GLY A 20 -16.36 -35.07 9.63
CA GLY A 20 -15.66 -35.44 8.40
C GLY A 20 -16.58 -35.40 7.17
N LEU A 21 -16.08 -34.83 6.09
CA LEU A 21 -16.63 -34.99 4.74
C LEU A 21 -15.48 -35.26 3.76
N GLN A 22 -15.57 -36.43 3.09
CA GLN A 22 -14.72 -36.77 1.96
C GLN A 22 -15.13 -35.97 0.73
N LEU A 23 -14.20 -35.28 0.09
CA LEU A 23 -14.40 -34.61 -1.19
C LEU A 23 -13.62 -35.32 -2.29
N ILE A 24 -14.37 -35.74 -3.30
CA ILE A 24 -13.89 -36.34 -4.54
C ILE A 24 -13.29 -35.22 -5.42
N ALA A 25 -12.03 -35.40 -5.81
CA ALA A 25 -11.34 -34.45 -6.70
C ALA A 25 -11.78 -34.66 -8.16
N GLN A 26 -12.36 -33.64 -8.77
CA GLN A 26 -12.50 -33.53 -10.22
C GLN A 26 -11.48 -32.51 -10.75
N GLY A 27 -10.62 -32.95 -11.68
CA GLY A 27 -9.58 -32.15 -12.26
C GLY A 27 -10.11 -31.03 -13.18
N LYS A 28 -9.53 -29.85 -13.05
CA LYS A 28 -9.71 -28.73 -13.99
C LYS A 28 -8.53 -28.64 -14.95
N PRO A 29 -8.73 -28.15 -16.18
CA PRO A 29 -7.65 -28.02 -17.16
C PRO A 29 -6.69 -26.89 -16.77
N GLN A 30 -5.43 -27.20 -16.86
CA GLN A 30 -4.30 -26.35 -16.55
C GLN A 30 -4.09 -25.33 -17.69
N ALA A 31 -4.32 -24.05 -17.42
CA ALA A 31 -3.85 -22.97 -18.29
C ALA A 31 -2.34 -22.80 -18.10
N ALA A 32 -1.62 -22.67 -19.23
CA ALA A 32 -0.18 -22.62 -19.26
C ALA A 32 0.37 -21.41 -18.47
N GLN A 33 1.02 -21.70 -17.35
CA GLN A 33 1.83 -20.74 -16.60
C GLN A 33 3.21 -20.66 -17.23
N ALA A 34 3.55 -19.53 -17.82
CA ALA A 34 4.93 -19.20 -18.18
C ALA A 34 5.77 -19.03 -16.90
N GLY A 35 6.74 -19.91 -16.75
CA GLY A 35 7.95 -19.82 -15.97
C GLY A 35 7.93 -19.12 -14.61
N ARG A 36 7.47 -19.81 -13.55
CA ARG A 36 7.93 -19.53 -12.17
C ARG A 36 8.75 -20.73 -11.69
N LEU A 37 10.06 -20.54 -11.57
CA LEU A 37 10.90 -21.39 -10.75
C LEU A 37 10.40 -21.28 -9.30
N GLY A 38 10.10 -22.44 -8.70
CA GLY A 38 9.38 -22.55 -7.44
C GLY A 38 10.16 -22.03 -6.23
N SER A 39 9.93 -20.80 -5.87
CA SER A 39 10.14 -20.34 -4.50
C SER A 39 8.81 -20.43 -3.74
N ALA A 40 8.85 -20.90 -2.48
CA ALA A 40 7.69 -20.91 -1.60
C ALA A 40 7.03 -19.52 -1.57
N PRO A 41 5.67 -19.42 -1.47
CA PRO A 41 4.99 -18.14 -1.40
C PRO A 41 5.58 -17.31 -0.26
N GLN A 42 6.03 -16.10 -0.59
CA GLN A 42 6.69 -15.22 0.35
C GLN A 42 5.62 -14.34 0.99
N ILE A 43 5.39 -14.54 2.29
CA ILE A 43 4.33 -13.90 3.05
C ILE A 43 4.86 -12.61 3.69
N ARG A 44 4.11 -11.51 3.59
CA ARG A 44 4.37 -10.29 4.36
C ARG A 44 4.24 -10.56 5.85
N MET A 45 5.15 -9.99 6.65
CA MET A 45 5.22 -10.19 8.10
C MET A 45 4.61 -9.00 8.84
N ARG A 46 4.09 -9.24 10.05
CA ARG A 46 3.86 -8.14 10.99
C ARG A 46 5.16 -7.39 11.25
N TRP A 47 5.05 -6.10 11.51
CA TRP A 47 6.23 -5.28 11.80
C TRP A 47 7.13 -5.89 12.87
N GLN A 48 6.55 -6.34 13.99
CA GLN A 48 7.28 -6.94 15.11
C GLN A 48 8.02 -8.22 14.71
N ASP A 49 7.40 -9.06 13.91
CA ASP A 49 8.02 -10.29 13.40
C ASP A 49 9.12 -9.95 12.37
N PHE A 50 8.89 -8.91 11.57
CA PHE A 50 9.84 -8.44 10.57
C PHE A 50 11.16 -7.94 11.20
N ILE A 51 11.09 -7.22 12.32
CA ILE A 51 12.27 -6.69 13.01
C ILE A 51 12.86 -7.65 14.04
N SER A 52 12.17 -8.75 14.34
CA SER A 52 12.57 -9.73 15.38
C SER A 52 13.38 -10.90 14.83
N GLY A 53 13.95 -11.67 15.74
CA GLY A 53 14.73 -12.86 15.43
C GLY A 53 16.10 -12.57 14.80
N PRO A 54 16.84 -13.61 14.40
CA PRO A 54 18.23 -13.49 13.95
C PRO A 54 18.40 -12.62 12.69
N ASP A 55 17.38 -12.57 11.82
CA ASP A 55 17.42 -11.79 10.56
C ASP A 55 16.70 -10.43 10.69
N GLY A 56 16.14 -10.07 11.82
CA GLY A 56 15.35 -8.84 11.99
C GLY A 56 16.14 -7.58 11.65
N ALA A 57 17.36 -7.46 12.20
CA ALA A 57 18.24 -6.33 11.91
C ALA A 57 18.61 -6.24 10.42
N LYS A 58 18.84 -7.39 9.76
CA LYS A 58 19.17 -7.46 8.33
C LYS A 58 17.98 -7.02 7.48
N ARG A 59 16.76 -7.50 7.79
CA ARG A 59 15.55 -7.11 7.07
C ARG A 59 15.28 -5.62 7.19
N LEU A 60 15.42 -5.04 8.41
CA LEU A 60 15.25 -3.61 8.63
C LEU A 60 16.30 -2.78 7.90
N ALA A 61 17.56 -3.23 7.88
CA ALA A 61 18.63 -2.57 7.14
C ALA A 61 18.35 -2.60 5.62
N SER A 62 17.91 -3.74 5.09
CA SER A 62 17.52 -3.90 3.70
C SER A 62 16.36 -2.95 3.32
N LEU A 63 15.31 -2.87 4.14
CA LEU A 63 14.19 -1.95 3.93
C LEU A 63 14.64 -0.47 3.93
N ARG A 64 15.49 -0.07 4.90
CA ARG A 64 16.03 1.29 4.97
C ARG A 64 16.88 1.64 3.75
N ALA A 65 17.72 0.71 3.32
CA ALA A 65 18.56 0.88 2.12
C ALA A 65 17.72 1.03 0.85
N ALA A 66 16.64 0.25 0.71
CA ALA A 66 15.71 0.35 -0.39
C ALA A 66 15.06 1.74 -0.47
N VAL A 67 14.49 2.21 0.64
CA VAL A 67 13.85 3.54 0.70
C VAL A 67 14.87 4.64 0.44
N GLN A 68 16.07 4.55 1.00
CA GLN A 68 17.14 5.50 0.73
C GLN A 68 17.53 5.53 -0.75
N LYS A 69 17.68 4.35 -1.37
CA LYS A 69 18.00 4.25 -2.80
C LYS A 69 16.90 4.89 -3.64
N MET A 70 15.63 4.58 -3.39
CA MET A 70 14.51 5.17 -4.13
C MET A 70 14.47 6.69 -3.99
N LYS A 71 14.63 7.22 -2.76
CA LYS A 71 14.71 8.69 -2.52
C LYS A 71 15.91 9.33 -3.22
N SER A 72 17.03 8.65 -3.31
CA SER A 72 18.22 9.18 -4.04
C SER A 72 18.01 9.32 -5.55
N LEU A 73 16.95 8.68 -6.10
CA LEU A 73 16.59 8.74 -7.52
C LEU A 73 15.61 9.89 -7.85
N ASP A 74 15.12 10.62 -6.86
CA ASP A 74 14.13 11.69 -7.06
C ASP A 74 14.62 12.81 -8.01
N ASN A 75 15.93 12.99 -8.15
CA ASN A 75 16.52 13.94 -9.07
C ASN A 75 16.99 13.32 -10.41
N SER A 76 16.60 12.10 -10.72
CA SER A 76 16.94 11.45 -11.97
C SER A 76 16.29 12.15 -13.16
N PRO A 77 16.88 12.10 -14.37
CA PRO A 77 16.30 12.73 -15.55
C PRO A 77 14.89 12.19 -15.84
N PRO A 78 13.89 13.08 -16.09
CA PRO A 78 12.56 12.69 -16.47
C PRO A 78 12.54 11.68 -17.61
N GLY A 79 11.67 10.68 -17.52
CA GLY A 79 11.55 9.61 -18.52
C GLY A 79 12.59 8.49 -18.43
N SER A 80 13.60 8.62 -17.56
CA SER A 80 14.55 7.53 -17.32
C SER A 80 13.93 6.42 -16.45
N ALA A 81 14.53 5.22 -16.51
CA ALA A 81 14.12 4.12 -15.65
C ALA A 81 14.33 4.46 -14.15
N ASP A 82 15.39 5.18 -13.82
CA ASP A 82 15.67 5.62 -12.46
C ASP A 82 14.63 6.62 -11.96
N TYR A 83 14.21 7.58 -12.80
CA TYR A 83 13.11 8.50 -12.49
C TYR A 83 11.83 7.74 -12.13
N ARG A 84 11.45 6.72 -12.93
CA ARG A 84 10.25 5.91 -12.70
C ARG A 84 10.34 4.97 -11.50
N ARG A 85 11.54 4.74 -10.96
CA ARG A 85 11.80 3.95 -9.74
C ARG A 85 12.02 4.82 -8.51
N SER A 86 11.96 6.15 -8.65
CA SER A 86 12.17 7.09 -7.55
C SER A 86 11.00 7.07 -6.55
N TRP A 87 11.28 7.51 -5.34
CA TRP A 87 10.30 7.56 -4.26
C TRP A 87 9.13 8.48 -4.58
N GLN A 88 9.45 9.69 -5.02
CA GLN A 88 8.46 10.70 -5.38
C GLN A 88 7.58 10.27 -6.56
N TYR A 89 8.15 9.59 -7.55
CA TYR A 89 7.38 9.05 -8.67
C TYR A 89 6.29 8.07 -8.20
N TRP A 90 6.66 7.19 -7.25
CA TRP A 90 5.73 6.23 -6.67
C TRP A 90 4.69 6.88 -5.78
N ALA A 91 5.03 7.91 -5.00
CA ALA A 91 4.06 8.70 -4.26
C ALA A 91 3.01 9.32 -5.21
N ASN A 92 3.45 9.86 -6.34
CA ASN A 92 2.57 10.48 -7.33
C ASN A 92 1.64 9.49 -8.05
N ILE A 93 1.97 8.21 -8.13
CA ILE A 93 1.05 7.19 -8.65
C ILE A 93 -0.22 7.13 -7.79
N HIS A 94 -0.09 7.25 -6.46
CA HIS A 94 -1.23 7.32 -5.55
C HIS A 94 -1.98 8.63 -5.72
N GLY A 95 -1.30 9.76 -5.60
CA GLY A 95 -1.91 11.07 -5.68
C GLY A 95 -0.96 12.14 -6.20
N TYR A 96 -1.55 13.15 -6.84
CA TYR A 96 -0.84 14.26 -7.47
C TYR A 96 -1.74 15.48 -7.52
N TYR A 97 -1.33 16.61 -6.96
CA TYR A 97 -2.21 17.78 -6.82
C TYR A 97 -2.70 18.36 -8.14
N GLY A 98 -1.87 18.41 -9.16
CA GLY A 98 -2.22 18.92 -10.49
C GLY A 98 -3.39 18.21 -11.18
N ASP A 99 -3.88 17.10 -10.59
CA ASP A 99 -4.97 16.29 -11.15
C ASP A 99 -6.38 16.72 -10.70
N ARG A 100 -6.50 17.71 -9.84
CA ARG A 100 -7.84 18.27 -9.48
C ARG A 100 -8.50 19.02 -10.64
N SER A 101 -7.74 19.33 -11.67
CA SER A 101 -8.19 19.80 -12.96
C SER A 101 -7.74 18.84 -14.05
N PRO A 102 -8.59 18.47 -15.04
CA PRO A 102 -8.18 17.68 -16.18
C PRO A 102 -6.99 18.28 -16.98
N ASP A 103 -6.76 19.58 -16.78
CA ASP A 103 -5.70 20.36 -17.43
C ASP A 103 -4.60 20.80 -16.45
N GLY A 104 -4.52 20.17 -15.24
CA GLY A 104 -3.58 20.53 -14.19
C GLY A 104 -2.13 20.54 -14.66
N THR A 105 -1.46 21.68 -14.48
CA THR A 105 -0.06 21.85 -14.87
C THR A 105 0.91 21.52 -13.75
N VAL A 106 2.15 21.21 -14.07
CA VAL A 106 3.22 21.05 -13.06
C VAL A 106 3.40 22.33 -12.24
N LYS A 107 3.18 23.49 -12.83
CA LYS A 107 3.24 24.78 -12.14
C LYS A 107 2.15 24.90 -11.08
N GLU A 108 0.93 24.54 -11.42
CA GLU A 108 -0.20 24.53 -10.47
C GLU A 108 0.07 23.53 -9.34
N HIS A 109 0.60 22.34 -9.69
CA HIS A 109 0.99 21.38 -8.67
C HIS A 109 2.06 21.91 -7.71
N ILE A 110 3.11 22.60 -8.23
CA ILE A 110 4.12 23.22 -7.39
C ILE A 110 3.48 24.30 -6.49
N GLN A 111 2.59 25.14 -7.04
CA GLN A 111 1.89 26.15 -6.27
C GLN A 111 1.01 25.52 -5.19
N ASP A 112 0.26 24.49 -5.52
CA ASP A 112 -0.56 23.75 -4.56
C ASP A 112 0.29 23.14 -3.42
N LEU A 113 1.46 22.60 -3.74
CA LEU A 113 2.40 22.10 -2.73
C LEU A 113 2.88 23.24 -1.80
N GLU A 114 3.19 24.40 -2.35
CA GLU A 114 3.65 25.56 -1.59
C GLU A 114 2.51 26.12 -0.70
N ASP A 115 1.30 26.23 -1.23
CA ASP A 115 0.11 26.71 -0.53
C ASP A 115 -0.31 25.79 0.64
N HIS A 116 0.01 24.49 0.56
CA HIS A 116 -0.24 23.51 1.60
C HIS A 116 0.98 23.23 2.51
N GLU A 117 1.98 24.12 2.51
CA GLU A 117 3.23 23.96 3.28
C GLU A 117 4.03 22.69 2.93
N LEU A 118 3.84 22.17 1.73
CA LEU A 118 4.50 20.98 1.19
C LEU A 118 5.63 21.31 0.21
N GLY A 119 6.08 22.56 0.17
CA GLY A 119 7.10 23.06 -0.73
C GLY A 119 8.42 22.28 -0.70
N ILE A 120 8.66 21.43 0.30
CA ILE A 120 9.82 20.50 0.34
C ILE A 120 9.81 19.51 -0.83
N TYR A 121 8.66 19.23 -1.43
CA TYR A 121 8.52 18.35 -2.60
C TYR A 121 8.63 19.11 -3.93
N ALA A 122 8.44 20.43 -3.92
CA ALA A 122 8.51 21.26 -5.10
C ALA A 122 9.82 21.10 -5.91
N PRO A 123 11.03 20.93 -5.30
CA PRO A 123 12.25 20.71 -6.05
C PRO A 123 12.21 19.55 -7.03
N TYR A 124 11.46 18.48 -6.73
CA TYR A 124 11.30 17.35 -7.62
C TYR A 124 10.67 17.72 -8.97
N TYR A 125 9.80 18.73 -8.97
CA TYR A 125 9.03 19.18 -10.14
C TYR A 125 9.66 20.39 -10.83
N ARG A 126 10.57 21.09 -10.19
CA ARG A 126 11.23 22.28 -10.76
C ARG A 126 12.09 21.89 -11.95
N GLY A 127 11.91 22.63 -13.06
CA GLY A 127 12.60 22.36 -14.33
C GLY A 127 11.85 21.42 -15.26
N ILE A 128 10.68 20.92 -14.85
CA ILE A 128 9.76 20.17 -15.69
C ILE A 128 8.93 21.17 -16.48
N ALA A 129 8.65 20.86 -17.76
CA ALA A 129 7.82 21.73 -18.62
C ALA A 129 6.40 21.91 -18.07
N ASP A 130 5.88 23.10 -18.19
CA ASP A 130 4.72 23.66 -17.48
C ASP A 130 3.35 23.04 -17.87
N GLN A 131 3.28 21.95 -18.63
CA GLN A 131 2.00 21.53 -19.23
C GLN A 131 1.52 20.13 -18.92
N SER A 132 2.34 19.28 -18.34
CA SER A 132 1.93 17.90 -17.96
C SER A 132 3.08 17.21 -17.21
N PRO A 133 2.81 16.07 -16.52
CA PRO A 133 3.89 15.23 -16.05
C PRO A 133 4.90 14.95 -17.19
N PRO A 134 6.20 15.04 -16.92
CA PRO A 134 7.25 15.12 -17.95
C PRO A 134 7.47 13.82 -18.71
N ASP A 135 6.80 12.78 -18.28
CA ASP A 135 6.90 11.43 -18.82
C ASP A 135 5.52 10.96 -19.27
N LEU A 136 5.42 10.47 -20.53
CA LEU A 136 4.18 9.92 -21.09
C LEU A 136 3.62 8.75 -20.25
N ILE A 137 4.47 8.04 -19.49
CA ILE A 137 4.02 7.01 -18.56
C ILE A 137 3.41 7.68 -17.33
N ALA A 138 4.07 8.69 -16.76
CA ALA A 138 3.54 9.45 -15.62
C ALA A 138 2.15 10.03 -15.92
N GLN A 139 1.94 10.58 -17.12
CA GLN A 139 0.62 11.08 -17.56
C GLN A 139 -0.49 10.02 -17.51
N LYS A 140 -0.15 8.74 -17.60
CA LYS A 140 -1.11 7.63 -17.57
C LYS A 140 -1.34 7.05 -16.19
N ILE A 141 -0.37 7.15 -15.29
CA ILE A 141 -0.39 6.40 -14.03
C ILE A 141 -0.35 7.25 -12.76
N TRP A 142 -0.01 8.54 -12.86
CA TRP A 142 -0.07 9.43 -11.70
C TRP A 142 -1.52 9.77 -11.34
N ALA A 143 -1.80 9.88 -10.05
CA ALA A 143 -3.12 10.15 -9.48
C ALA A 143 -4.21 9.16 -9.96
N THR A 144 -3.86 7.88 -10.04
CA THR A 144 -4.81 6.84 -10.46
C THR A 144 -5.36 6.02 -9.29
N CYS A 145 -5.17 6.47 -8.05
CA CYS A 145 -5.73 5.83 -6.88
C CYS A 145 -7.24 5.60 -7.05
N GLN A 146 -7.69 4.41 -6.69
CA GLN A 146 -9.09 4.02 -6.79
C GLN A 146 -9.73 3.98 -5.41
N HIS A 147 -11.01 4.31 -5.37
CA HIS A 147 -11.83 4.35 -4.17
C HIS A 147 -12.87 3.24 -4.19
N SER A 148 -13.51 3.00 -3.05
CA SER A 148 -14.65 2.10 -2.94
C SER A 148 -15.89 2.71 -3.60
N GLY A 149 -16.72 1.87 -4.17
CA GLY A 149 -18.00 2.26 -4.73
C GLY A 149 -19.16 1.58 -4.02
N LYS A 150 -20.38 2.00 -4.39
CA LYS A 150 -21.61 1.48 -3.78
C LYS A 150 -22.23 0.31 -4.54
N SER A 151 -21.63 -0.13 -5.64
CA SER A 151 -22.23 -1.13 -6.54
C SER A 151 -21.15 -1.90 -7.30
N ALA A 152 -21.55 -2.89 -8.11
CA ALA A 152 -20.67 -3.66 -8.99
C ALA A 152 -19.95 -2.84 -10.08
N GLN A 153 -20.25 -1.56 -10.21
CA GLN A 153 -19.50 -0.56 -11.00
C GLN A 153 -18.57 0.26 -10.09
N ALA A 154 -18.29 -0.26 -8.92
CA ALA A 154 -17.46 0.35 -7.92
C ALA A 154 -16.04 0.51 -8.42
N LEU A 155 -15.42 1.57 -8.00
CA LEU A 155 -13.98 1.76 -8.09
C LEU A 155 -13.29 0.65 -7.28
N ASN A 156 -12.10 0.28 -7.68
CA ASN A 156 -11.37 -0.87 -7.15
C ASN A 156 -10.42 -0.46 -6.02
N PHE A 157 -10.91 -0.07 -4.86
CA PHE A 157 -10.05 0.31 -3.75
C PHE A 157 -9.04 -0.81 -3.40
N PHE A 158 -9.52 -2.00 -3.03
CA PHE A 158 -8.63 -3.11 -2.70
C PHE A 158 -7.81 -3.59 -3.88
N GLY A 159 -8.46 -3.77 -5.05
CA GLY A 159 -7.79 -4.30 -6.23
C GLY A 159 -6.62 -3.43 -6.69
N TRP A 160 -6.87 -2.11 -6.77
CA TRP A 160 -5.85 -1.15 -7.16
C TRP A 160 -4.69 -1.08 -6.15
N HIS A 161 -4.99 -1.00 -4.85
CA HIS A 161 -3.97 -0.90 -3.81
C HIS A 161 -3.12 -2.17 -3.70
N ARG A 162 -3.72 -3.37 -3.89
CA ARG A 162 -2.95 -4.63 -3.96
C ARG A 162 -1.99 -4.63 -5.14
N MET A 163 -2.43 -4.19 -6.32
CA MET A 163 -1.57 -4.07 -7.50
C MET A 163 -0.47 -3.03 -7.29
N TYR A 164 -0.80 -1.88 -6.71
CA TYR A 164 0.15 -0.84 -6.35
C TYR A 164 1.25 -1.37 -5.43
N LEU A 165 0.88 -2.04 -4.34
CA LEU A 165 1.83 -2.68 -3.41
C LEU A 165 2.65 -3.78 -4.08
N TYR A 166 2.07 -4.58 -4.98
CA TYR A 166 2.78 -5.63 -5.70
C TYR A 166 3.93 -5.07 -6.55
N TYR A 167 3.65 -4.05 -7.35
CA TYR A 167 4.66 -3.43 -8.20
C TYR A 167 5.66 -2.59 -7.40
N PHE A 168 5.19 -1.85 -6.39
CA PHE A 168 6.07 -1.14 -5.46
C PHE A 168 7.07 -2.07 -4.78
N GLU A 169 6.62 -3.22 -4.30
CA GLU A 169 7.48 -4.21 -3.63
C GLU A 169 8.53 -4.80 -4.59
N ARG A 170 8.24 -4.91 -5.88
CA ARG A 170 9.24 -5.29 -6.90
C ARG A 170 10.34 -4.25 -7.02
N VAL A 171 9.96 -2.97 -7.11
CA VAL A 171 10.92 -1.86 -7.15
C VAL A 171 11.71 -1.77 -5.83
N LEU A 172 11.05 -1.99 -4.71
CA LEU A 172 11.68 -1.99 -3.38
C LEU A 172 12.77 -3.09 -3.28
N ARG A 173 12.49 -4.32 -3.75
CA ARG A 173 13.48 -5.41 -3.83
C ARG A 173 14.67 -5.06 -4.72
N TRP A 174 14.38 -4.52 -5.89
CA TRP A 174 15.43 -4.03 -6.79
C TRP A 174 16.31 -2.97 -6.10
N ALA A 175 15.71 -1.99 -5.43
CA ALA A 175 16.42 -0.92 -4.74
C ALA A 175 17.26 -1.43 -3.57
N ALA A 176 16.79 -2.46 -2.87
CA ALA A 176 17.51 -3.13 -1.79
C ALA A 176 18.62 -4.07 -2.29
N ALA A 177 18.62 -4.45 -3.56
CA ALA A 177 19.36 -5.61 -4.08
C ALA A 177 19.12 -6.89 -3.24
N ASP A 178 17.85 -7.09 -2.80
CA ASP A 178 17.43 -8.18 -1.91
C ASP A 178 16.08 -8.74 -2.37
N ASP A 179 16.11 -9.85 -3.09
CA ASP A 179 14.91 -10.52 -3.62
C ASP A 179 14.02 -11.13 -2.53
N THR A 180 14.55 -11.27 -1.33
CA THR A 180 13.81 -11.81 -0.18
C THR A 180 13.01 -10.74 0.58
N LEU A 181 13.31 -9.45 0.34
CA LEU A 181 12.62 -8.35 1.01
C LEU A 181 11.12 -8.36 0.68
N ARG A 182 10.31 -8.21 1.71
CA ARG A 182 8.86 -8.03 1.61
C ARG A 182 8.46 -6.85 2.48
N LEU A 183 7.42 -6.12 2.06
CA LEU A 183 6.83 -5.07 2.88
C LEU A 183 6.29 -5.68 4.17
N PRO A 184 6.70 -5.19 5.33
CA PRO A 184 5.99 -5.52 6.56
C PRO A 184 4.63 -4.81 6.59
N TYR A 185 3.70 -5.30 7.43
CA TYR A 185 2.48 -4.58 7.76
C TYR A 185 2.47 -4.12 9.21
N TRP A 186 1.98 -2.90 9.45
CA TRP A 186 1.74 -2.39 10.78
C TRP A 186 0.39 -2.90 11.29
N ASP A 187 0.43 -3.89 12.20
CA ASP A 187 -0.78 -4.56 12.69
C ASP A 187 -1.44 -3.78 13.84
N TYR A 188 -1.93 -2.60 13.55
CA TYR A 188 -2.68 -1.79 14.52
C TYR A 188 -4.05 -2.37 14.89
N THR A 189 -4.47 -3.49 14.29
CA THR A 189 -5.67 -4.22 14.73
C THR A 189 -5.41 -5.04 15.98
N ASP A 190 -4.16 -5.30 16.32
CA ASP A 190 -3.74 -5.78 17.62
C ASP A 190 -3.62 -4.57 18.59
N PRO A 191 -4.42 -4.53 19.69
CA PRO A 191 -4.40 -3.39 20.62
C PRO A 191 -3.05 -3.16 21.29
N THR A 192 -2.13 -4.11 21.24
CA THR A 192 -0.75 -3.94 21.73
C THR A 192 0.16 -3.26 20.70
N GLN A 193 -0.30 -3.06 19.45
CA GLN A 193 0.47 -2.57 18.32
C GLN A 193 -0.09 -1.26 17.74
N VAL A 194 -0.93 -0.57 18.49
CA VAL A 194 -1.54 0.71 18.06
C VAL A 194 -0.58 1.90 18.02
N GLY A 195 0.59 1.76 18.66
CA GLY A 195 1.67 2.76 18.58
C GLY A 195 2.43 2.70 17.25
N LEU A 196 2.85 3.86 16.75
CA LEU A 196 3.77 3.89 15.61
C LEU A 196 5.09 3.18 15.97
N PRO A 197 5.55 2.19 15.19
CA PRO A 197 6.79 1.47 15.48
C PRO A 197 7.99 2.39 15.73
N ALA A 198 8.79 2.07 16.72
CA ALA A 198 9.91 2.92 17.17
C ALA A 198 10.94 3.17 16.05
N GLU A 199 11.17 2.18 15.17
CA GLU A 199 12.10 2.26 14.05
C GLU A 199 11.68 3.29 12.98
N LEU A 200 10.37 3.66 12.95
CA LEU A 200 9.82 4.68 12.06
C LEU A 200 9.92 6.09 12.67
N ARG A 201 10.17 6.21 13.96
CA ARG A 201 10.17 7.47 14.72
C ARG A 201 11.54 8.12 14.85
N SER A 202 12.60 7.43 14.46
CA SER A 202 13.98 7.96 14.56
C SER A 202 14.26 8.95 13.44
N ALA A 203 14.54 10.20 13.76
CA ALA A 203 14.80 11.28 12.81
C ALA A 203 16.00 11.03 11.87
N ILE A 204 16.90 10.12 12.22
CA ILE A 204 18.02 9.70 11.35
C ILE A 204 17.67 8.52 10.45
N SER A 205 16.47 7.96 10.57
CA SER A 205 16.01 6.85 9.74
C SER A 205 15.45 7.35 8.41
N THR A 206 15.75 6.66 7.33
CA THR A 206 15.10 6.91 6.01
C THR A 206 13.60 6.63 6.02
N LEU A 207 13.11 5.94 7.07
CA LEU A 207 11.68 5.64 7.28
C LEU A 207 10.96 6.71 8.12
N TYR A 208 11.70 7.73 8.59
CA TYR A 208 11.13 8.85 9.32
C TYR A 208 10.46 9.85 8.37
N ASP A 209 9.38 10.42 8.80
CA ASP A 209 8.77 11.61 8.21
C ASP A 209 8.46 12.63 9.31
N SER A 210 9.00 13.84 9.18
CA SER A 210 8.83 14.92 10.16
C SER A 210 7.43 15.54 10.16
N ARG A 211 6.63 15.23 9.15
CA ARG A 211 5.31 15.82 8.95
C ARG A 211 4.15 14.96 9.44
N ARG A 212 4.46 13.85 10.09
CA ARG A 212 3.48 13.12 10.90
C ARG A 212 3.10 13.96 12.11
N ASP A 213 1.96 13.65 12.69
CA ASP A 213 1.58 14.19 13.99
C ASP A 213 2.78 14.09 14.96
N PRO A 214 3.19 15.19 15.62
CA PRO A 214 4.37 15.22 16.49
C PRO A 214 4.29 14.20 17.64
N ASP A 215 3.11 13.98 18.21
CA ASP A 215 2.92 13.05 19.30
C ASP A 215 3.00 11.59 18.83
N MET A 216 2.55 11.30 17.59
CA MET A 216 2.79 10.01 16.95
C MET A 216 4.29 9.78 16.71
N ASN A 217 5.02 10.79 16.23
CA ASN A 217 6.46 10.69 15.98
C ASN A 217 7.29 10.54 17.28
N THR A 218 6.85 11.14 18.38
CA THR A 218 7.51 10.95 19.68
C THR A 218 7.06 9.66 20.36
N GLY A 219 5.92 9.11 20.00
CA GLY A 219 5.25 7.99 20.66
C GLY A 219 4.46 8.43 21.89
N ALA A 220 4.17 9.72 22.04
CA ALA A 220 3.31 10.25 23.09
C ALA A 220 1.83 9.95 22.81
N SER A 221 1.44 9.80 21.54
CA SER A 221 0.12 9.34 21.13
C SER A 221 0.17 7.98 20.42
N THR A 222 -0.99 7.33 20.38
CA THR A 222 -1.22 6.07 19.68
C THR A 222 -2.56 6.13 18.95
N LEU A 223 -2.78 5.20 18.04
CA LEU A 223 -4.12 5.01 17.49
C LEU A 223 -5.09 4.60 18.60
N ASP A 224 -6.32 5.13 18.56
CA ASP A 224 -7.38 4.68 19.47
C ASP A 224 -7.86 3.30 19.04
N SER A 225 -7.71 2.33 19.93
CA SER A 225 -8.10 0.94 19.69
C SER A 225 -9.62 0.76 19.45
N ALA A 226 -10.44 1.75 19.80
CA ALA A 226 -11.87 1.72 19.47
C ALA A 226 -12.12 1.81 17.94
N PHE A 227 -11.26 2.53 17.22
CA PHE A 227 -11.35 2.72 15.77
C PHE A 227 -10.55 1.70 14.95
N THR A 228 -9.73 0.86 15.60
CA THR A 228 -8.92 -0.15 14.90
C THR A 228 -9.48 -1.58 15.00
N LYS A 229 -10.65 -1.75 15.62
CA LYS A 229 -11.35 -3.04 15.71
C LYS A 229 -11.89 -3.46 14.35
N VAL A 230 -11.64 -4.72 13.98
CA VAL A 230 -12.04 -5.27 12.68
C VAL A 230 -13.00 -6.46 12.76
N ASP A 231 -13.29 -6.96 13.98
CA ASP A 231 -14.09 -8.20 14.13
C ASP A 231 -15.45 -8.09 13.46
N SER A 232 -16.17 -6.99 13.65
CA SER A 232 -17.47 -6.76 13.00
C SER A 232 -17.33 -6.48 11.51
N LEU A 233 -16.26 -5.83 11.09
CA LEU A 233 -16.00 -5.56 9.68
C LEU A 233 -15.72 -6.85 8.91
N LEU A 234 -14.93 -7.77 9.48
CA LEU A 234 -14.64 -9.07 8.88
C LEU A 234 -15.89 -9.99 8.80
N GLN A 235 -16.98 -9.66 9.49
CA GLN A 235 -18.25 -10.39 9.41
C GLN A 235 -19.21 -9.83 8.35
N GLU A 236 -18.87 -8.71 7.68
CA GLU A 236 -19.67 -8.17 6.58
C GLU A 236 -19.50 -9.03 5.32
N PRO A 237 -20.53 -9.78 4.88
CA PRO A 237 -20.39 -10.68 3.73
C PRO A 237 -20.49 -9.99 2.38
N ASN A 238 -21.01 -8.75 2.34
CA ASN A 238 -21.10 -7.99 1.09
C ASN A 238 -19.78 -7.31 0.80
N TYR A 239 -19.13 -7.69 -0.30
CA TYR A 239 -17.82 -7.15 -0.71
C TYR A 239 -17.79 -5.63 -0.77
N PHE A 240 -18.77 -5.02 -1.42
CA PHE A 240 -18.78 -3.56 -1.62
C PHE A 240 -19.04 -2.80 -0.33
N SER A 241 -19.88 -3.37 0.54
CA SER A 241 -20.11 -2.84 1.90
C SER A 241 -18.84 -2.95 2.73
N TYR A 242 -18.16 -4.10 2.70
CA TYR A 242 -16.88 -4.33 3.38
C TYR A 242 -15.81 -3.37 2.91
N GLU A 243 -15.61 -3.26 1.58
CA GLU A 243 -14.63 -2.36 0.97
C GLU A 243 -14.86 -0.90 1.40
N SER A 244 -16.10 -0.43 1.32
CA SER A 244 -16.48 0.94 1.72
C SER A 244 -16.31 1.18 3.22
N GLN A 245 -16.62 0.21 4.06
CA GLN A 245 -16.44 0.32 5.52
C GLN A 245 -14.94 0.34 5.90
N ILE A 246 -14.11 -0.44 5.22
CA ILE A 246 -12.65 -0.40 5.43
C ILE A 246 -12.10 0.94 4.99
N GLU A 247 -12.40 1.41 3.78
CA GLU A 247 -11.86 2.65 3.24
C GLU A 247 -12.25 3.87 4.09
N ASN A 248 -13.54 4.05 4.33
CA ASN A 248 -14.05 5.24 5.05
C ASN A 248 -13.95 5.10 6.58
N GLY A 249 -13.69 3.91 7.08
CA GLY A 249 -13.50 3.62 8.51
C GLY A 249 -12.03 3.58 8.91
N ILE A 250 -11.52 2.38 9.16
CA ILE A 250 -10.19 2.17 9.72
C ILE A 250 -9.06 2.75 8.85
N HIS A 251 -9.17 2.65 7.51
CA HIS A 251 -8.18 3.20 6.60
C HIS A 251 -8.12 4.74 6.72
N GLY A 252 -9.25 5.42 6.53
CA GLY A 252 -9.32 6.88 6.67
C GLY A 252 -8.93 7.37 8.06
N TYR A 253 -9.33 6.64 9.12
CA TYR A 253 -8.94 6.96 10.48
C TYR A 253 -7.42 6.95 10.67
N VAL A 254 -6.72 5.91 10.18
CA VAL A 254 -5.25 5.81 10.33
C VAL A 254 -4.55 6.91 9.55
N HIS A 255 -5.04 7.26 8.35
CA HIS A 255 -4.52 8.38 7.59
C HIS A 255 -4.58 9.70 8.40
N CYS A 256 -5.75 9.99 8.97
CA CYS A 256 -5.96 11.22 9.74
C CYS A 256 -5.24 11.22 11.10
N ALA A 257 -5.06 10.07 11.73
CA ALA A 257 -4.38 9.97 13.02
C ALA A 257 -2.85 10.08 12.90
N VAL A 258 -2.28 9.63 11.79
CA VAL A 258 -0.85 9.74 11.52
C VAL A 258 -0.50 11.10 10.91
N GLY A 259 -1.37 11.65 10.07
CA GLY A 259 -1.27 13.02 9.61
C GLY A 259 -1.71 13.99 10.70
N PRO A 260 -1.18 15.25 10.73
CA PRO A 260 -1.49 16.19 11.81
C PRO A 260 -2.94 16.68 11.83
N ALA A 261 -3.67 16.54 10.75
CA ALA A 261 -5.11 16.75 10.60
C ALA A 261 -5.55 16.35 9.18
N CYS A 262 -6.79 15.88 9.01
CA CYS A 262 -7.35 15.72 7.67
C CYS A 262 -8.13 16.98 7.26
N PRO A 263 -7.92 17.51 6.05
CA PRO A 263 -7.03 17.10 4.98
C PRO A 263 -5.74 17.92 4.93
N VAL A 264 -4.89 17.84 5.92
CA VAL A 264 -3.64 18.61 5.97
C VAL A 264 -2.45 17.64 5.98
N ALA A 265 -1.54 17.85 5.06
CA ALA A 265 -0.19 17.30 4.93
C ALA A 265 0.01 15.76 5.11
N HIS A 266 0.77 15.15 4.18
CA HIS A 266 1.26 13.77 4.22
C HIS A 266 0.16 12.72 4.35
N MET A 267 0.23 11.86 5.37
CA MET A 267 -0.77 10.79 5.55
C MET A 267 -2.21 11.30 5.62
N GLY A 268 -2.46 12.52 6.09
CA GLY A 268 -3.79 13.13 6.16
C GLY A 268 -4.31 13.69 4.84
N ASP A 269 -3.48 13.74 3.79
CA ASP A 269 -3.85 14.29 2.48
C ASP A 269 -3.50 13.33 1.35
N VAL A 270 -4.52 12.84 0.64
CA VAL A 270 -4.41 11.81 -0.40
C VAL A 270 -3.34 12.09 -1.45
N PRO A 271 -3.23 13.31 -2.05
CA PRO A 271 -2.22 13.59 -3.07
C PRO A 271 -0.77 13.39 -2.64
N VAL A 272 -0.47 13.43 -1.37
CA VAL A 272 0.90 13.35 -0.85
C VAL A 272 1.12 12.23 0.15
N ALA A 273 0.10 11.47 0.51
CA ALA A 273 0.18 10.41 1.51
C ALA A 273 1.28 9.37 1.21
N GLY A 274 1.49 9.04 -0.06
CA GLY A 274 2.52 8.09 -0.49
C GLY A 274 3.97 8.55 -0.27
N ASN A 275 4.20 9.81 0.14
CA ASN A 275 5.53 10.30 0.50
C ASN A 275 6.01 9.77 1.85
N ASP A 276 5.10 9.46 2.76
CA ASP A 276 5.43 8.86 4.05
C ASP A 276 5.62 7.34 3.92
N PRO A 277 6.76 6.77 4.33
CA PRO A 277 6.96 5.32 4.30
C PRO A 277 5.90 4.52 5.07
N VAL A 278 5.28 5.10 6.10
CA VAL A 278 4.22 4.40 6.87
C VAL A 278 3.00 4.08 6.02
N PHE A 279 2.73 4.87 4.98
CA PHE A 279 1.68 4.63 4.01
C PHE A 279 1.70 3.18 3.47
N TYR A 280 2.86 2.70 3.06
CA TYR A 280 3.01 1.36 2.49
C TYR A 280 2.80 0.26 3.53
N PHE A 281 3.17 0.48 4.78
CA PHE A 281 2.97 -0.49 5.87
C PHE A 281 1.52 -0.52 6.34
N HIS A 282 0.85 0.64 6.30
CA HIS A 282 -0.58 0.78 6.52
C HIS A 282 -1.37 0.05 5.44
N HIS A 283 -1.10 0.33 4.15
CA HIS A 283 -1.79 -0.34 3.05
C HIS A 283 -1.49 -1.84 2.97
N SER A 284 -0.29 -2.28 3.40
CA SER A 284 0.01 -3.71 3.58
C SER A 284 -0.91 -4.37 4.63
N ASN A 285 -1.29 -3.64 5.69
CA ASN A 285 -2.27 -4.14 6.66
C ASN A 285 -3.69 -4.14 6.07
N ILE A 286 -4.07 -3.12 5.31
CA ILE A 286 -5.36 -3.10 4.60
C ILE A 286 -5.46 -4.28 3.62
N ASP A 287 -4.42 -4.58 2.86
CA ASP A 287 -4.36 -5.74 1.95
C ASP A 287 -4.46 -7.07 2.71
N ARG A 288 -3.83 -7.18 3.88
CA ARG A 288 -4.00 -8.33 4.80
C ARG A 288 -5.45 -8.49 5.25
N LEU A 289 -6.11 -7.40 5.64
CA LEU A 289 -7.53 -7.45 6.05
C LEU A 289 -8.42 -7.94 4.90
N TRP A 290 -8.15 -7.51 3.68
CA TRP A 290 -8.85 -8.03 2.52
C TRP A 290 -8.57 -9.52 2.29
N ALA A 291 -7.33 -9.99 2.41
CA ALA A 291 -6.99 -11.40 2.32
C ALA A 291 -7.68 -12.24 3.42
N CYS A 292 -7.80 -11.71 4.65
CA CYS A 292 -8.58 -12.33 5.72
C CYS A 292 -10.06 -12.46 5.34
N TRP A 293 -10.67 -11.39 4.84
CA TRP A 293 -12.05 -11.41 4.37
C TRP A 293 -12.25 -12.44 3.23
N GLN A 294 -11.33 -12.48 2.26
CA GLN A 294 -11.36 -13.47 1.16
C GLN A 294 -11.26 -14.92 1.63
N SER A 295 -10.69 -15.16 2.80
CA SER A 295 -10.66 -16.51 3.39
C SER A 295 -12.03 -16.93 3.98
N LEU A 296 -12.90 -15.98 4.29
CA LEU A 296 -14.23 -16.18 4.86
C LEU A 296 -15.31 -16.17 3.80
N TYR A 297 -15.18 -15.33 2.79
CA TYR A 297 -16.20 -15.11 1.77
C TYR A 297 -15.63 -15.17 0.36
N PRO A 298 -16.38 -15.70 -0.61
CA PRO A 298 -15.95 -15.69 -2.01
C PRO A 298 -15.92 -14.25 -2.54
N THR A 299 -14.85 -13.88 -3.22
CA THR A 299 -14.79 -12.60 -3.94
C THR A 299 -15.83 -12.62 -5.06
N PRO A 300 -16.76 -11.62 -5.12
CA PRO A 300 -17.82 -11.64 -6.11
C PRO A 300 -17.27 -11.45 -7.52
N ALA A 301 -17.73 -12.28 -8.46
CA ALA A 301 -17.43 -12.09 -9.87
C ALA A 301 -18.14 -10.83 -10.40
N GLY A 302 -17.49 -10.11 -11.31
CA GLY A 302 -18.05 -8.91 -11.91
C GLY A 302 -17.14 -8.23 -12.91
N ALA A 303 -17.65 -7.21 -13.57
CA ALA A 303 -16.92 -6.43 -14.57
C ALA A 303 -15.69 -5.74 -13.97
N TRP A 304 -15.76 -5.33 -12.70
CA TRP A 304 -14.68 -4.70 -11.93
C TRP A 304 -13.39 -5.51 -11.94
N GLN A 305 -13.47 -6.85 -11.98
CA GLN A 305 -12.30 -7.72 -12.05
C GLN A 305 -11.54 -7.61 -13.36
N ASN A 306 -12.18 -7.14 -14.43
CA ASN A 306 -11.56 -6.95 -15.74
C ASN A 306 -11.02 -5.54 -15.95
N GLU A 307 -11.24 -4.63 -15.00
CA GLU A 307 -10.62 -3.31 -15.04
C GLU A 307 -9.11 -3.43 -15.04
N GLN A 308 -8.48 -2.59 -15.86
CA GLN A 308 -7.04 -2.64 -16.06
C GLN A 308 -6.40 -1.41 -15.43
N PHE A 309 -5.39 -1.65 -14.62
CA PHE A 309 -4.56 -0.60 -14.05
C PHE A 309 -3.11 -0.75 -14.51
N SER A 310 -2.43 0.37 -14.55
CA SER A 310 -1.06 0.45 -15.04
C SER A 310 -0.13 0.91 -13.93
N PHE A 311 1.02 0.27 -13.84
CA PHE A 311 2.11 0.61 -12.92
C PHE A 311 3.44 0.42 -13.65
N VAL A 312 4.54 0.88 -13.07
CA VAL A 312 5.87 0.53 -13.55
C VAL A 312 6.43 -0.63 -12.75
N ASP A 313 7.24 -1.46 -13.40
CA ASP A 313 7.96 -2.52 -12.72
C ASP A 313 9.38 -2.09 -12.27
N GLU A 314 10.15 -3.02 -11.71
CA GLU A 314 11.53 -2.80 -11.26
C GLU A 314 12.50 -2.41 -12.37
N THR A 315 12.13 -2.56 -13.64
CA THR A 315 12.90 -2.07 -14.78
C THR A 315 12.52 -0.65 -15.22
N GLY A 316 11.49 -0.06 -14.60
CA GLY A 316 10.91 1.22 -15.01
C GLY A 316 10.01 1.09 -16.25
N THR A 317 9.56 -0.13 -16.59
CA THR A 317 8.70 -0.41 -17.74
C THR A 317 7.23 -0.45 -17.31
N LEU A 318 6.36 0.17 -18.14
CA LEU A 318 4.91 0.17 -17.93
C LEU A 318 4.34 -1.24 -18.03
N GLN A 319 3.59 -1.63 -17.02
CA GLN A 319 2.82 -2.87 -16.96
C GLN A 319 1.33 -2.53 -16.82
N THR A 320 0.49 -3.12 -17.67
CA THR A 320 -0.97 -2.96 -17.58
C THR A 320 -1.59 -4.33 -17.40
N GLN A 321 -2.36 -4.50 -16.33
CA GLN A 321 -2.93 -5.78 -15.94
C GLN A 321 -4.36 -5.63 -15.41
N PRO A 322 -5.24 -6.60 -15.63
CA PRO A 322 -6.56 -6.62 -15.02
C PRO A 322 -6.47 -7.05 -13.54
N VAL A 323 -7.37 -6.50 -12.73
CA VAL A 323 -7.47 -6.79 -11.28
C VAL A 323 -7.56 -8.29 -10.99
N LYS A 324 -8.28 -9.05 -11.82
CA LYS A 324 -8.46 -10.51 -11.64
C LYS A 324 -7.15 -11.30 -11.53
N ASN A 325 -6.04 -10.77 -12.07
CA ASN A 325 -4.73 -11.42 -11.98
C ASN A 325 -4.10 -11.30 -10.57
N PHE A 326 -4.72 -10.52 -9.68
CA PHE A 326 -4.24 -10.21 -8.33
C PHE A 326 -5.23 -10.57 -7.22
N LEU A 327 -6.30 -11.29 -7.54
CA LEU A 327 -7.31 -11.69 -6.54
C LEU A 327 -6.79 -12.78 -5.60
N ASP A 328 -5.97 -13.69 -6.12
CA ASP A 328 -5.34 -14.77 -5.36
C ASP A 328 -3.94 -14.30 -4.93
N SER A 329 -3.78 -13.90 -3.69
CA SER A 329 -2.53 -13.43 -3.10
C SER A 329 -1.90 -14.45 -2.15
#